data_927edcc6b779941112cf353125798dbe
#
_entry.id   927edcc6b779941112cf353125798dbe
#
_cell.length_a   1.000
_cell.length_b   1.000
_cell.length_c   1.000
_cell.angle_alpha   90.00
_cell.angle_beta   90.00
_cell.angle_gamma   90.00
#
_symmetry.space_group_name_H-M   'P 1'
#
loop_
_entity.id
_entity.type
_entity.pdbx_description
1 polymer ?
#
loop_
_entity_poly.entity_id
_entity_poly.type
_entity_poly.pdbx_seq_one_letter_code
_entity_poly.pdbx_strand_id
1 'polypeptide(L)'
;MSATLSPIENFIRSCGQNPTEACLITADADWRDDAYRFAIDLRVDTRLKNRVKHGKTTAETIIQFANSGKGPVVAYFPSYEYAEAIQQIILKQSIELPVALQRRGIPLAQQNTFLKESLKT
;
A
#
# COMPACT_ATOMS: atom_id res chain seq x y z
N MET A 1 -6.79 -18.68 5.45
CA MET A 1 -7.42 -18.08 4.25
C MET A 1 -6.41 -17.19 3.55
N SER A 2 -6.41 -17.16 2.23
CA SER A 2 -5.54 -16.29 1.42
C SER A 2 -6.34 -15.10 0.91
N ALA A 3 -5.69 -13.93 0.78
CA ALA A 3 -6.30 -12.75 0.19
C ALA A 3 -6.49 -12.89 -1.34
N THR A 4 -5.68 -13.73 -1.97
CA THR A 4 -5.73 -14.02 -3.41
C THR A 4 -5.74 -15.52 -3.64
N LEU A 5 -6.73 -16.00 -4.37
CA LEU A 5 -6.90 -17.42 -4.73
C LEU A 5 -6.50 -17.72 -6.18
N SER A 6 -5.78 -16.80 -6.81
CA SER A 6 -5.37 -16.95 -8.20
C SER A 6 -3.93 -17.50 -8.31
N PRO A 7 -3.67 -18.47 -9.19
CA PRO A 7 -4.62 -19.23 -10.01
C PRO A 7 -5.49 -20.17 -9.16
N ILE A 8 -6.80 -20.13 -9.38
CA ILE A 8 -7.78 -20.84 -8.55
C ILE A 8 -7.61 -22.34 -8.57
N GLU A 9 -7.23 -22.93 -9.70
CA GLU A 9 -6.98 -24.36 -9.80
C GLU A 9 -5.86 -24.85 -8.89
N ASN A 10 -4.77 -24.06 -8.77
CA ASN A 10 -3.66 -24.38 -7.89
C ASN A 10 -4.08 -24.32 -6.41
N PHE A 11 -4.93 -23.36 -6.08
CA PHE A 11 -5.48 -23.25 -4.73
C PHE A 11 -6.37 -24.46 -4.40
N ILE A 12 -7.29 -24.86 -5.29
CA ILE A 12 -8.17 -26.02 -5.11
C ILE A 12 -7.33 -27.30 -4.90
N ARG A 13 -6.31 -27.53 -5.73
CA ARG A 13 -5.41 -28.69 -5.58
C ARG A 13 -4.62 -28.65 -4.27
N SER A 14 -4.16 -27.49 -3.83
CA SER A 14 -3.45 -27.38 -2.55
C SER A 14 -4.35 -27.61 -1.34
N CYS A 15 -5.68 -27.45 -1.51
CA CYS A 15 -6.68 -27.86 -0.52
C CYS A 15 -7.02 -29.36 -0.57
N GLY A 16 -6.34 -30.15 -1.42
CA GLY A 16 -6.61 -31.60 -1.58
C GLY A 16 -7.89 -31.90 -2.36
N GLN A 17 -8.42 -30.94 -3.09
CA GLN A 17 -9.63 -31.10 -3.88
C GLN A 17 -9.32 -31.25 -5.38
N ASN A 18 -10.23 -31.91 -6.10
CA ASN A 18 -10.16 -31.99 -7.55
C ASN A 18 -10.82 -30.74 -8.17
N PRO A 19 -10.12 -29.94 -8.99
CA PRO A 19 -10.71 -28.76 -9.61
C PRO A 19 -11.97 -29.02 -10.46
N THR A 20 -12.10 -30.23 -11.03
CA THR A 20 -13.28 -30.59 -11.83
C THR A 20 -14.51 -30.92 -10.99
N GLU A 21 -14.35 -31.19 -9.71
CA GLU A 21 -15.42 -31.53 -8.76
C GLU A 21 -15.74 -30.36 -7.82
N ALA A 22 -14.88 -29.33 -7.79
CA ALA A 22 -15.05 -28.18 -6.93
C ALA A 22 -16.09 -27.20 -7.51
N CYS A 23 -17.01 -26.76 -6.69
CA CYS A 23 -17.91 -25.67 -7.03
C CYS A 23 -17.29 -24.34 -6.68
N LEU A 24 -17.08 -23.48 -7.67
CA LEU A 24 -16.57 -22.11 -7.50
C LEU A 24 -17.73 -21.12 -7.57
N ILE A 25 -17.86 -20.31 -6.51
CA ILE A 25 -18.80 -19.19 -6.48
C ILE A 25 -17.98 -17.90 -6.47
N THR A 26 -18.15 -17.08 -7.50
CA THR A 26 -17.56 -15.76 -7.60
C THR A 26 -18.64 -14.71 -7.33
N ALA A 27 -18.36 -13.80 -6.40
CA ALA A 27 -19.22 -12.65 -6.14
C ALA A 27 -18.48 -11.40 -6.62
N ASP A 28 -19.08 -10.71 -7.57
CA ASP A 28 -18.59 -9.44 -8.08
C ASP A 28 -19.32 -8.28 -7.38
N ALA A 29 -18.63 -7.16 -7.22
CA ALA A 29 -19.16 -5.96 -6.64
C ALA A 29 -19.15 -4.84 -7.70
N ASP A 30 -20.30 -4.44 -8.18
CA ASP A 30 -20.48 -3.47 -9.28
C ASP A 30 -19.83 -2.10 -8.98
N TRP A 31 -19.77 -1.72 -7.69
CA TRP A 31 -19.13 -0.48 -7.26
C TRP A 31 -17.61 -0.45 -7.48
N ARG A 32 -16.99 -1.61 -7.69
CA ARG A 32 -15.53 -1.74 -7.74
C ARG A 32 -14.94 -1.18 -9.03
N ASP A 33 -15.67 -1.27 -10.13
CA ASP A 33 -15.15 -0.89 -11.46
C ASP A 33 -14.88 0.61 -11.57
N ASP A 34 -15.67 1.44 -10.89
CA ASP A 34 -15.53 2.89 -10.87
C ASP A 34 -14.84 3.44 -9.60
N ALA A 35 -14.59 2.58 -8.58
CA ALA A 35 -14.04 2.99 -7.29
C ALA A 35 -12.54 3.30 -7.33
N TYR A 36 -11.79 2.79 -8.32
CA TYR A 36 -10.34 2.86 -8.36
C TYR A 36 -9.82 3.44 -9.67
N ARG A 37 -8.85 4.32 -9.55
CA ARG A 37 -8.01 4.77 -10.66
C ARG A 37 -6.58 4.36 -10.39
N PHE A 38 -5.96 3.68 -11.35
CA PHE A 38 -4.59 3.21 -11.23
C PHE A 38 -3.65 4.06 -12.09
N ALA A 39 -2.49 4.38 -11.54
CA ALA A 39 -1.40 5.01 -12.26
C ALA A 39 -0.08 4.34 -11.87
N ILE A 40 0.84 4.23 -12.82
CA ILE A 40 2.18 3.68 -12.61
C ILE A 40 3.19 4.80 -12.87
N ASP A 41 4.01 5.12 -11.88
CA ASP A 41 5.11 6.06 -12.04
C ASP A 41 6.36 5.33 -12.58
N LEU A 42 6.60 5.46 -13.89
CA LEU A 42 7.73 4.84 -14.57
C LEU A 42 9.09 5.50 -14.27
N ARG A 43 9.11 6.63 -13.56
CA ARG A 43 10.36 7.34 -13.19
C ARG A 43 11.06 6.68 -12.01
N VAL A 44 10.39 5.78 -11.29
CA VAL A 44 10.86 5.20 -10.02
C VAL A 44 11.11 3.70 -10.16
N ASP A 45 12.27 3.27 -9.71
CA ASP A 45 12.60 1.85 -9.51
C ASP A 45 12.73 1.56 -8.01
N THR A 46 11.76 0.82 -7.47
CA THR A 46 11.67 0.50 -6.04
C THR A 46 12.45 -0.74 -5.62
N ARG A 47 13.17 -1.39 -6.53
CA ARG A 47 14.06 -2.51 -6.19
C ARG A 47 15.13 -2.07 -5.19
N LEU A 48 15.49 -2.95 -4.26
CA LEU A 48 16.36 -2.64 -3.11
C LEU A 48 17.61 -1.85 -3.51
N LYS A 49 18.30 -2.29 -4.56
CA LYS A 49 19.54 -1.65 -5.07
C LYS A 49 19.37 -0.22 -5.59
N ASN A 50 18.15 0.16 -5.96
CA ASN A 50 17.86 1.45 -6.61
C ASN A 50 17.07 2.41 -5.71
N ARG A 51 16.60 1.98 -4.54
CA ARG A 51 15.76 2.78 -3.64
C ARG A 51 16.38 4.10 -3.23
N VAL A 52 17.68 4.11 -2.91
CA VAL A 52 18.39 5.33 -2.50
C VAL A 52 18.41 6.35 -3.65
N LYS A 53 18.67 5.89 -4.87
CA LYS A 53 18.72 6.75 -6.06
C LYS A 53 17.37 7.41 -6.37
N HIS A 54 16.28 6.66 -6.19
CA HIS A 54 14.93 7.11 -6.53
C HIS A 54 14.14 7.65 -5.33
N GLY A 55 14.72 7.68 -4.14
CA GLY A 55 14.04 8.10 -2.91
C GLY A 55 13.48 9.52 -2.99
N LYS A 56 14.25 10.44 -3.58
CA LYS A 56 13.81 11.84 -3.78
C LYS A 56 12.57 11.92 -4.66
N THR A 57 12.56 11.26 -5.81
CA THR A 57 11.41 11.24 -6.74
C THR A 57 10.19 10.59 -6.10
N THR A 58 10.39 9.51 -5.32
CA THR A 58 9.30 8.87 -4.56
C THR A 58 8.69 9.85 -3.55
N ALA A 59 9.50 10.56 -2.78
CA ALA A 59 9.04 11.55 -1.82
C ALA A 59 8.29 12.72 -2.50
N GLU A 60 8.82 13.24 -3.61
CA GLU A 60 8.18 14.30 -4.40
C GLU A 60 6.80 13.88 -4.91
N THR A 61 6.66 12.64 -5.40
CA THR A 61 5.37 12.10 -5.84
C THR A 61 4.36 12.06 -4.67
N ILE A 62 4.77 11.59 -3.49
CA ILE A 62 3.90 11.55 -2.29
C ILE A 62 3.49 12.96 -1.88
N ILE A 63 4.41 13.92 -1.85
CA ILE A 63 4.13 15.33 -1.52
C ILE A 63 3.14 15.94 -2.52
N GLN A 64 3.31 15.69 -3.81
CA GLN A 64 2.39 16.19 -4.84
C GLN A 64 0.97 15.64 -4.65
N PHE A 65 0.83 14.34 -4.35
CA PHE A 65 -0.47 13.74 -4.05
C PHE A 65 -1.10 14.36 -2.80
N ALA A 66 -0.34 14.51 -1.71
CA ALA A 66 -0.82 15.12 -0.48
C ALA A 66 -1.29 16.57 -0.70
N ASN A 67 -0.52 17.35 -1.45
CA ASN A 67 -0.87 18.75 -1.77
C ASN A 67 -2.02 18.87 -2.78
N SER A 68 -2.43 17.79 -3.44
CA SER A 68 -3.60 17.83 -4.35
C SER A 68 -4.93 18.08 -3.66
N GLY A 69 -4.97 17.98 -2.32
CA GLY A 69 -6.14 18.27 -1.49
C GLY A 69 -7.32 17.33 -1.65
N LYS A 70 -7.13 16.16 -2.28
CA LYS A 70 -8.20 15.19 -2.53
C LYS A 70 -8.47 14.22 -1.37
N GLY A 71 -7.76 14.38 -0.25
CA GLY A 71 -7.89 13.55 0.94
C GLY A 71 -6.56 13.01 1.44
N PRO A 72 -6.58 12.18 2.49
CA PRO A 72 -5.37 11.61 3.07
C PRO A 72 -4.68 10.66 2.09
N VAL A 73 -3.34 10.71 2.07
CA VAL A 73 -2.51 9.81 1.27
C VAL A 73 -1.95 8.72 2.15
N VAL A 74 -2.17 7.47 1.78
CA VAL A 74 -1.59 6.30 2.45
C VAL A 74 -0.53 5.69 1.54
N ALA A 75 0.73 5.70 1.98
CA ALA A 75 1.84 5.13 1.24
C ALA A 75 2.29 3.81 1.88
N TYR A 76 2.30 2.73 1.08
CA TYR A 76 2.76 1.40 1.51
C TYR A 76 4.18 1.14 1.02
N PHE A 77 5.01 0.63 1.90
CA PHE A 77 6.41 0.32 1.61
C PHE A 77 6.73 -1.15 1.90
N PRO A 78 7.65 -1.76 1.15
CA PRO A 78 8.05 -3.15 1.38
C PRO A 78 8.91 -3.36 2.64
N SER A 79 9.38 -2.31 3.29
CA SER A 79 10.09 -2.39 4.57
C SER A 79 9.94 -1.11 5.38
N TYR A 80 10.07 -1.21 6.71
CA TYR A 80 10.01 -0.08 7.62
C TYR A 80 11.19 0.88 7.39
N GLU A 81 12.37 0.36 7.14
CA GLU A 81 13.59 1.16 6.90
C GLU A 81 13.42 2.03 5.64
N TYR A 82 12.75 1.51 4.62
CA TYR A 82 12.47 2.29 3.42
C TYR A 82 11.42 3.37 3.68
N ALA A 83 10.37 3.06 4.43
CA ALA A 83 9.36 4.03 4.84
C ALA A 83 9.98 5.17 5.67
N GLU A 84 10.84 4.85 6.63
CA GLU A 84 11.58 5.83 7.45
C GLU A 84 12.47 6.72 6.59
N ALA A 85 13.22 6.14 5.65
CA ALA A 85 14.08 6.90 4.73
C ALA A 85 13.27 7.90 3.90
N ILE A 86 12.13 7.48 3.36
CA ILE A 86 11.25 8.38 2.59
C ILE A 86 10.63 9.46 3.49
N GLN A 87 10.20 9.11 4.70
CA GLN A 87 9.70 10.09 5.67
C GLN A 87 10.74 11.18 5.94
N GLN A 88 12.00 10.82 6.16
CA GLN A 88 13.07 11.80 6.39
C GLN A 88 13.26 12.75 5.21
N ILE A 89 13.11 12.26 3.99
CA ILE A 89 13.19 13.10 2.79
C ILE A 89 11.99 14.05 2.72
N ILE A 90 10.78 13.57 2.99
CA ILE A 90 9.55 14.39 2.99
C ILE A 90 9.67 15.51 4.03
N LEU A 91 10.06 15.20 5.26
CA LEU A 91 10.21 16.19 6.33
C LEU A 91 11.25 17.27 6.03
N LYS A 92 12.29 16.95 5.25
CA LYS A 92 13.27 17.92 4.80
C LYS A 92 12.76 18.83 3.68
N GLN A 93 11.85 18.34 2.85
CA GLN A 93 11.34 19.08 1.68
C GLN A 93 10.05 19.86 1.99
N SER A 94 9.23 19.37 2.92
CA SER A 94 7.92 19.94 3.25
C SER A 94 7.69 19.83 4.76
N ILE A 95 8.14 20.84 5.50
CA ILE A 95 8.08 20.88 6.98
C ILE A 95 6.62 20.93 7.47
N GLU A 96 5.71 21.49 6.67
CA GLU A 96 4.30 21.68 7.03
C GLU A 96 3.41 20.48 6.75
N LEU A 97 3.89 19.47 6.01
CA LEU A 97 3.09 18.29 5.70
C LEU A 97 3.01 17.36 6.92
N PRO A 98 1.82 17.12 7.50
CA PRO A 98 1.67 16.19 8.61
C PRO A 98 1.92 14.76 8.12
N VAL A 99 2.94 14.10 8.66
CA VAL A 99 3.34 12.75 8.27
C VAL A 99 3.30 11.83 9.48
N ALA A 100 2.45 10.81 9.44
CA ALA A 100 2.41 9.74 10.43
C ALA A 100 3.10 8.49 9.88
N LEU A 101 4.01 7.89 10.64
CA LEU A 101 4.71 6.67 10.28
C LEU A 101 4.35 5.52 11.21
N GLN A 102 3.89 4.43 10.66
CA GLN A 102 3.66 3.20 11.41
C GLN A 102 5.01 2.56 11.77
N ARG A 103 5.27 2.40 13.07
CA ARG A 103 6.49 1.79 13.59
C ARG A 103 6.39 0.27 13.65
N ARG A 104 7.53 -0.39 13.60
CA ARG A 104 7.64 -1.84 13.76
C ARG A 104 7.22 -2.27 15.18
N GLY A 105 6.55 -3.42 15.29
CA GLY A 105 6.24 -4.01 16.61
C GLY A 105 5.04 -3.41 17.34
N ILE A 106 4.26 -2.53 16.72
CA ILE A 106 3.02 -2.00 17.32
C ILE A 106 1.96 -3.13 17.36
N PRO A 107 1.35 -3.42 18.53
CA PRO A 107 0.26 -4.38 18.65
C PRO A 107 -0.92 -4.03 17.74
N LEU A 108 -1.64 -5.05 17.24
CA LEU A 108 -2.73 -4.89 16.29
C LEU A 108 -3.82 -3.90 16.76
N ALA A 109 -4.15 -3.93 18.05
CA ALA A 109 -5.11 -2.98 18.64
C ALA A 109 -4.66 -1.51 18.51
N GLN A 110 -3.36 -1.25 18.69
CA GLN A 110 -2.79 0.09 18.56
C GLN A 110 -2.64 0.51 17.09
N GLN A 111 -2.48 -0.43 16.15
CA GLN A 111 -2.46 -0.11 14.72
C GLN A 111 -3.79 0.49 14.26
N ASN A 112 -4.91 -0.04 14.72
CA ASN A 112 -6.24 0.51 14.40
C ASN A 112 -6.43 1.92 14.95
N THR A 113 -5.93 2.19 16.15
CA THR A 113 -5.96 3.53 16.75
C THR A 113 -5.09 4.49 15.96
N PHE A 114 -3.85 4.08 15.64
CA PHE A 114 -2.93 4.86 14.81
C PHE A 114 -3.57 5.26 13.46
N LEU A 115 -4.19 4.30 12.74
CA LEU A 115 -4.85 4.59 11.47
C LEU A 115 -6.00 5.58 11.63
N LYS A 116 -6.87 5.38 12.64
CA LYS A 116 -7.99 6.27 12.90
C LYS A 116 -7.56 7.70 13.25
N GLU A 117 -6.48 7.85 14.01
CA GLU A 117 -5.95 9.16 14.40
C GLU A 117 -5.25 9.84 13.23
N SER A 118 -4.47 9.09 12.44
CA SER A 118 -3.75 9.62 11.29
C SER A 118 -4.67 10.08 10.14
N LEU A 119 -5.87 9.50 10.03
CA LEU A 119 -6.83 9.85 8.98
C LEU A 119 -7.81 10.96 9.39
N LYS A 120 -7.80 11.42 10.64
CA LYS A 120 -8.66 12.50 11.13
C LYS A 120 -8.16 13.91 10.78
N THR A 121 -6.94 14.00 10.30
CA THR A 121 -6.31 15.25 9.87
C THR A 121 -6.62 15.52 8.40
#